data_dc11fa6c7c41a6ce616452a8827e93e1
#
_entry.id   dc11fa6c7c41a6ce616452a8827e93e1
#
_cell.length_a   1.000
_cell.length_b   1.000
_cell.length_c   1.000
_cell.angle_alpha   90.00
_cell.angle_beta   90.00
_cell.angle_gamma   90.00
#
_symmetry.space_group_name_H-M   'P 1'
#
loop_
_entity.id
_entity.type
_entity.pdbx_description
1 polymer ?
#
loop_
_entity_poly.entity_id
_entity_poly.type
_entity_poly.pdbx_seq_one_letter_code
_entity_poly.pdbx_strand_id
1 'polypeptide(L)'
;NKERLKYEGQVIFLPYIPDQDIASDFDYIQDKSELVWDFSQKVPETLKKQIFQILCYALRNIKDSKDRRVRYLLPLRWMYEFCVEEGIDDIERLELEQIKKLETIVARKVANVKNSMQIVDNSRKILFMSGKEIHWHANVWYMERFNFAPERVNPSNPVQRLSFYEVTNERNRELLQEYMKYQVGIGDLALGNIRNQLCYIKKFLVYFNTLESICEITEEQIAEYFKLLQEEEIKAETVNRQIFDIHRFFVYLNAKGHIKRIIFDPNYYIQKVFPYHHDRSVQEDEYMEILQKLKFFPEVQRLIFLNLWATGLRISEVCTLKGGAYYWDGEDAWIKVYQIKMKTEKMIPISLVLYQIMKIYIKKHHIKPTDFLFKSKDGGAYRTGTFVKGFKANCKKYGIHISGETFKTHDYRHTLASSFY
;
A
#
# COMPACT_ATOMS: atom_id res chain seq x y z
N ASN A 1 30.97 23.85 5.12
CA ASN A 1 29.66 24.28 5.62
C ASN A 1 28.88 24.84 4.45
N LYS A 2 28.06 23.98 3.77
CA LYS A 2 27.08 24.51 2.83
C LYS A 2 26.05 25.31 3.64
N GLU A 3 25.91 26.59 3.38
CA GLU A 3 24.88 27.42 3.98
C GLU A 3 23.51 26.74 3.79
N ARG A 4 22.78 26.59 4.87
CA ARG A 4 21.43 26.00 4.80
C ARG A 4 20.43 27.09 4.46
N LEU A 5 19.59 26.82 3.47
CA LEU A 5 18.47 27.68 3.15
C LEU A 5 17.60 27.88 4.41
N LYS A 6 17.18 29.13 4.69
CA LYS A 6 16.32 29.50 5.82
C LYS A 6 15.07 30.18 5.28
N TYR A 7 13.97 30.13 6.02
CA TYR A 7 12.70 30.73 5.60
C TYR A 7 12.16 31.80 6.57
N GLU A 8 12.64 31.83 7.81
CA GLU A 8 12.10 32.61 8.92
C GLU A 8 11.79 34.06 8.52
N GLY A 9 10.52 34.38 8.23
CA GLY A 9 10.03 35.71 7.81
C GLY A 9 10.58 36.23 6.47
N GLN A 10 11.16 35.38 5.65
CA GLN A 10 11.90 35.77 4.43
C GLN A 10 11.08 35.43 3.15
N VAL A 11 11.41 36.17 2.11
CA VAL A 11 11.06 35.84 0.74
C VAL A 11 12.24 35.12 0.11
N ILE A 12 12.04 33.88 -0.34
CA ILE A 12 13.07 33.11 -1.01
C ILE A 12 12.85 33.25 -2.52
N PHE A 13 13.93 33.66 -3.22
CA PHE A 13 13.93 33.65 -4.68
C PHE A 13 14.91 32.60 -5.18
N LEU A 14 14.41 31.56 -5.83
CA LEU A 14 15.17 30.36 -6.16
C LEU A 14 16.44 30.59 -6.97
N PRO A 15 16.54 31.55 -7.92
CA PRO A 15 17.80 31.89 -8.60
C PRO A 15 18.93 32.39 -7.70
N TYR A 16 18.61 32.81 -6.47
CA TYR A 16 19.60 33.36 -5.51
C TYR A 16 19.81 32.46 -4.29
N ILE A 17 19.44 31.18 -4.38
CA ILE A 17 19.73 30.23 -3.28
C ILE A 17 21.24 29.94 -3.22
N PRO A 18 21.77 29.55 -2.03
CA PRO A 18 23.19 29.30 -1.86
C PRO A 18 23.79 28.20 -2.73
N ASP A 19 22.98 27.22 -3.15
CA ASP A 19 23.40 26.13 -4.04
C ASP A 19 23.30 26.59 -5.51
N GLN A 20 24.45 27.02 -6.06
CA GLN A 20 24.53 27.60 -7.41
C GLN A 20 24.22 26.58 -8.52
N ASP A 21 24.50 25.28 -8.29
CA ASP A 21 24.20 24.22 -9.26
C ASP A 21 22.68 24.10 -9.44
N ILE A 22 21.92 24.20 -8.33
CA ILE A 22 20.46 24.19 -8.35
C ILE A 22 19.91 25.53 -8.84
N ALA A 23 20.51 26.65 -8.45
CA ALA A 23 20.07 27.98 -8.84
C ALA A 23 20.10 28.17 -10.37
N SER A 24 21.13 27.67 -11.04
CA SER A 24 21.28 27.74 -12.50
C SER A 24 20.18 26.98 -13.26
N ASP A 25 19.54 25.98 -12.66
CA ASP A 25 18.41 25.27 -13.26
C ASP A 25 17.20 26.19 -13.52
N PHE A 26 17.15 27.37 -12.91
CA PHE A 26 16.04 28.32 -13.04
C PHE A 26 16.28 29.44 -14.04
N ASP A 27 17.46 29.52 -14.65
CA ASP A 27 17.82 30.61 -15.58
C ASP A 27 16.93 30.68 -16.83
N TYR A 28 16.52 29.53 -17.32
CA TYR A 28 15.68 29.41 -18.52
C TYR A 28 14.20 29.73 -18.29
N ILE A 29 13.75 29.87 -17.04
CA ILE A 29 12.35 30.13 -16.70
C ILE A 29 12.06 31.61 -16.96
N GLN A 30 11.14 31.91 -17.88
CA GLN A 30 10.78 33.27 -18.27
C GLN A 30 9.97 33.97 -17.17
N ASP A 31 8.94 33.29 -16.65
CA ASP A 31 8.14 33.83 -15.55
C ASP A 31 8.84 33.67 -14.22
N LYS A 32 9.59 34.68 -13.82
CA LYS A 32 10.35 34.66 -12.55
C LYS A 32 9.42 34.70 -11.32
N SER A 33 8.15 35.06 -11.47
CA SER A 33 7.19 35.06 -10.36
C SER A 33 6.94 33.65 -9.81
N GLU A 34 7.04 32.62 -10.66
CA GLU A 34 6.95 31.21 -10.24
C GLU A 34 8.04 30.78 -9.26
N LEU A 35 9.16 31.51 -9.21
CA LEU A 35 10.34 31.18 -8.44
C LEU A 35 10.40 31.88 -7.08
N VAL A 36 9.42 32.73 -6.76
CA VAL A 36 9.32 33.46 -5.50
C VAL A 36 8.52 32.65 -4.49
N TRP A 37 9.07 32.46 -3.29
CA TRP A 37 8.44 31.80 -2.15
C TRP A 37 8.36 32.77 -0.97
N ASP A 38 7.15 33.28 -0.69
CA ASP A 38 6.93 34.26 0.36
C ASP A 38 6.52 33.59 1.69
N PHE A 39 7.46 33.51 2.63
CA PHE A 39 7.25 33.02 3.98
C PHE A 39 7.03 34.16 5.01
N SER A 40 6.96 35.43 4.55
CA SER A 40 6.66 36.59 5.42
C SER A 40 5.17 36.71 5.75
N GLN A 41 4.31 36.04 4.99
CA GLN A 41 2.85 36.08 5.14
C GLN A 41 2.40 35.66 6.55
N LYS A 42 1.31 36.23 7.04
CA LYS A 42 0.70 35.88 8.34
C LYS A 42 -0.12 34.58 8.21
N VAL A 43 0.55 33.45 8.24
CA VAL A 43 -0.04 32.11 8.23
C VAL A 43 0.56 31.28 9.35
N PRO A 44 -0.08 30.16 9.76
CA PRO A 44 0.45 29.30 10.80
C PRO A 44 1.87 28.84 10.54
N GLU A 45 2.71 28.88 11.57
CA GLU A 45 4.12 28.53 11.49
C GLU A 45 4.31 27.05 11.08
N THR A 46 3.37 26.19 11.46
CA THR A 46 3.35 24.78 11.05
C THR A 46 3.30 24.65 9.53
N LEU A 47 2.38 25.37 8.88
CA LEU A 47 2.26 25.36 7.42
C LEU A 47 3.56 25.85 6.74
N LYS A 48 4.15 26.96 7.23
CA LYS A 48 5.41 27.47 6.69
C LYS A 48 6.53 26.44 6.76
N LYS A 49 6.69 25.80 7.92
CA LYS A 49 7.69 24.74 8.12
C LYS A 49 7.49 23.57 7.18
N GLN A 50 6.24 23.12 7.03
CA GLN A 50 5.90 22.02 6.16
C GLN A 50 6.21 22.34 4.69
N ILE A 51 5.73 23.49 4.19
CA ILE A 51 6.01 23.93 2.81
C ILE A 51 7.51 24.08 2.56
N PHE A 52 8.22 24.73 3.48
CA PHE A 52 9.68 24.89 3.37
C PHE A 52 10.41 23.55 3.34
N GLN A 53 9.99 22.59 4.17
CA GLN A 53 10.57 21.26 4.22
C GLN A 53 10.37 20.49 2.91
N ILE A 54 9.17 20.58 2.31
CA ILE A 54 8.88 19.97 1.02
C ILE A 54 9.68 20.66 -0.11
N LEU A 55 9.77 22.00 -0.07
CA LEU A 55 10.58 22.76 -1.02
C LEU A 55 12.04 22.31 -0.96
N CYS A 56 12.63 22.26 0.22
CA CYS A 56 14.00 21.78 0.41
C CYS A 56 14.21 20.34 -0.06
N TYR A 57 13.22 19.48 0.17
CA TYR A 57 13.26 18.11 -0.34
C TYR A 57 13.27 18.07 -1.87
N ALA A 58 12.40 18.83 -2.52
CA ALA A 58 12.32 18.89 -3.98
C ALA A 58 13.64 19.40 -4.60
N LEU A 59 14.21 20.45 -4.02
CA LEU A 59 15.48 21.04 -4.48
C LEU A 59 16.65 20.05 -4.36
N ARG A 60 16.72 19.26 -3.28
CA ARG A 60 17.87 18.38 -3.01
C ARG A 60 17.76 17.01 -3.66
N ASN A 61 16.54 16.44 -3.75
CA ASN A 61 16.37 15.03 -4.09
C ASN A 61 15.86 14.81 -5.53
N ILE A 62 15.24 15.81 -6.16
CA ILE A 62 14.77 15.71 -7.54
C ILE A 62 15.82 16.31 -8.46
N LYS A 63 16.59 15.43 -9.12
CA LYS A 63 17.73 15.85 -9.95
C LYS A 63 17.30 16.45 -11.29
N ASP A 64 16.28 15.89 -11.93
CA ASP A 64 15.77 16.42 -13.19
C ASP A 64 15.03 17.74 -12.95
N SER A 65 15.51 18.83 -13.58
CA SER A 65 15.01 20.20 -13.39
C SER A 65 13.57 20.36 -13.87
N LYS A 66 13.21 19.70 -14.96
CA LYS A 66 11.82 19.72 -15.52
C LYS A 66 10.86 18.97 -14.60
N ASP A 67 11.23 17.77 -14.15
CA ASP A 67 10.42 16.98 -13.20
C ASP A 67 10.28 17.72 -11.87
N ARG A 68 11.36 18.35 -11.37
CA ARG A 68 11.35 19.19 -10.16
C ARG A 68 10.33 20.32 -10.31
N ARG A 69 10.38 21.07 -11.40
CA ARG A 69 9.45 22.19 -11.64
C ARG A 69 8.01 21.70 -11.78
N VAL A 70 7.75 20.75 -12.69
CA VAL A 70 6.39 20.39 -13.11
C VAL A 70 5.67 19.54 -12.05
N ARG A 71 6.39 18.64 -11.36
CA ARG A 71 5.79 17.70 -10.40
C ARG A 71 5.85 18.17 -8.95
N TYR A 72 6.75 19.11 -8.62
CA TYR A 72 6.91 19.57 -7.24
C TYR A 72 6.72 21.07 -7.10
N LEU A 73 7.54 21.91 -7.73
CA LEU A 73 7.55 23.35 -7.40
C LEU A 73 6.24 24.03 -7.76
N LEU A 74 5.75 23.90 -8.99
CA LEU A 74 4.49 24.51 -9.40
C LEU A 74 3.28 23.98 -8.61
N PRO A 75 3.07 22.64 -8.52
CA PRO A 75 1.95 22.12 -7.73
C PRO A 75 2.05 22.46 -6.23
N LEU A 76 3.26 22.46 -5.65
CA LEU A 76 3.48 22.85 -4.26
C LEU A 76 3.12 24.30 -4.01
N ARG A 77 3.46 25.20 -4.94
CA ARG A 77 3.07 26.60 -4.85
C ARG A 77 1.55 26.78 -4.86
N TRP A 78 0.87 26.12 -5.80
CA TRP A 78 -0.61 26.18 -5.85
C TRP A 78 -1.26 25.61 -4.59
N MET A 79 -0.68 24.54 -4.05
CA MET A 79 -1.13 23.96 -2.77
C MET A 79 -0.87 24.93 -1.61
N TYR A 80 0.25 25.65 -1.59
CA TYR A 80 0.54 26.65 -0.55
C TYR A 80 -0.44 27.81 -0.62
N GLU A 81 -0.64 28.39 -1.81
CA GLU A 81 -1.63 29.46 -2.05
C GLU A 81 -3.02 29.01 -1.55
N PHE A 82 -3.45 27.83 -1.94
CA PHE A 82 -4.72 27.23 -1.49
C PHE A 82 -4.80 27.08 0.03
N CYS A 83 -3.75 26.56 0.67
CA CYS A 83 -3.73 26.39 2.12
C CYS A 83 -3.83 27.74 2.85
N VAL A 84 -3.21 28.77 2.31
CA VAL A 84 -3.30 30.15 2.84
C VAL A 84 -4.72 30.68 2.71
N GLU A 85 -5.35 30.53 1.54
CA GLU A 85 -6.72 31.01 1.27
C GLU A 85 -7.78 30.30 2.11
N GLU A 86 -7.67 28.98 2.28
CA GLU A 86 -8.63 28.17 3.05
C GLU A 86 -8.31 28.11 4.56
N GLY A 87 -7.23 28.76 5.03
CA GLY A 87 -6.83 28.77 6.44
C GLY A 87 -6.35 27.42 6.96
N ILE A 88 -5.77 26.59 6.09
CA ILE A 88 -5.25 25.27 6.44
C ILE A 88 -3.90 25.43 7.14
N ASP A 89 -3.74 24.82 8.30
CA ASP A 89 -2.55 24.89 9.12
C ASP A 89 -1.63 23.67 9.02
N ASP A 90 -2.16 22.53 8.53
CA ASP A 90 -1.45 21.25 8.49
C ASP A 90 -1.78 20.44 7.23
N ILE A 91 -0.78 20.28 6.34
CA ILE A 91 -0.90 19.52 5.09
C ILE A 91 -1.15 18.02 5.36
N GLU A 92 -0.62 17.47 6.45
CA GLU A 92 -0.81 16.06 6.78
C GLU A 92 -2.26 15.77 7.22
N ARG A 93 -3.02 16.80 7.61
CA ARG A 93 -4.42 16.71 8.01
C ARG A 93 -5.43 17.14 6.92
N LEU A 94 -4.97 17.46 5.71
CA LEU A 94 -5.87 17.79 4.58
C LEU A 94 -7.01 16.78 4.45
N GLU A 95 -8.23 17.28 4.33
CA GLU A 95 -9.44 16.48 4.19
C GLU A 95 -9.82 16.24 2.73
N LEU A 96 -10.69 15.27 2.49
CA LEU A 96 -11.10 14.88 1.13
C LEU A 96 -11.74 16.04 0.36
N GLU A 97 -12.56 16.85 1.02
CA GLU A 97 -13.22 18.02 0.41
C GLU A 97 -12.21 19.10 0.02
N GLN A 98 -11.24 19.36 0.89
CA GLN A 98 -10.15 20.29 0.60
C GLN A 98 -9.30 19.83 -0.59
N ILE A 99 -9.01 18.52 -0.66
CA ILE A 99 -8.30 17.95 -1.80
C ILE A 99 -9.08 18.11 -3.11
N LYS A 100 -10.40 17.88 -3.09
CA LYS A 100 -11.27 18.10 -4.27
C LYS A 100 -11.32 19.56 -4.70
N LYS A 101 -11.37 20.51 -3.76
CA LYS A 101 -11.27 21.94 -4.05
C LYS A 101 -9.94 22.28 -4.71
N LEU A 102 -8.84 21.82 -4.15
CA LEU A 102 -7.51 22.00 -4.74
C LEU A 102 -7.44 21.41 -6.15
N GLU A 103 -7.99 20.21 -6.37
CA GLU A 103 -8.04 19.56 -7.69
C GLU A 103 -8.77 20.43 -8.70
N THR A 104 -9.87 21.07 -8.31
CA THR A 104 -10.64 22.01 -9.17
C THR A 104 -9.81 23.24 -9.55
N ILE A 105 -9.01 23.77 -8.61
CA ILE A 105 -8.12 24.91 -8.88
C ILE A 105 -7.00 24.51 -9.84
N VAL A 106 -6.37 23.36 -9.60
CA VAL A 106 -5.30 22.82 -10.44
C VAL A 106 -5.79 22.52 -11.86
N ALA A 107 -7.03 22.03 -12.01
CA ALA A 107 -7.64 21.76 -13.32
C ALA A 107 -7.76 22.99 -14.23
N ARG A 108 -7.83 24.19 -13.64
CA ARG A 108 -7.83 25.46 -14.40
C ARG A 108 -6.44 25.89 -14.86
N LYS A 109 -5.39 25.33 -14.26
CA LYS A 109 -3.99 25.72 -14.50
C LYS A 109 -3.25 24.75 -15.44
N VAL A 110 -3.64 23.44 -15.46
CA VAL A 110 -2.92 22.41 -16.23
C VAL A 110 -3.85 21.36 -16.80
N ALA A 111 -3.46 20.79 -17.96
CA ALA A 111 -4.21 19.71 -18.59
C ALA A 111 -4.03 18.35 -17.88
N ASN A 112 -2.85 18.07 -17.33
CA ASN A 112 -2.58 16.81 -16.61
C ASN A 112 -2.73 17.00 -15.09
N VAL A 113 -3.96 17.16 -14.65
CA VAL A 113 -4.34 17.35 -13.25
C VAL A 113 -3.82 16.24 -12.36
N LYS A 114 -4.01 14.98 -12.78
CA LYS A 114 -3.59 13.80 -12.01
C LYS A 114 -2.10 13.81 -11.67
N ASN A 115 -1.25 14.25 -12.58
CA ASN A 115 0.18 14.34 -12.32
C ASN A 115 0.52 15.41 -11.28
N SER A 116 -0.12 16.58 -11.38
CA SER A 116 0.10 17.69 -10.43
C SER A 116 -0.47 17.39 -9.05
N MET A 117 -1.61 16.71 -8.96
CA MET A 117 -2.23 16.34 -7.68
C MET A 117 -1.43 15.28 -6.89
N GLN A 118 -0.44 14.62 -7.50
CA GLN A 118 0.50 13.77 -6.77
C GLN A 118 1.26 14.55 -5.69
N ILE A 119 1.32 15.88 -5.79
CA ILE A 119 1.97 16.74 -4.77
C ILE A 119 1.37 16.51 -3.38
N VAL A 120 0.06 16.27 -3.24
CA VAL A 120 -0.60 16.03 -1.96
C VAL A 120 -0.04 14.77 -1.29
N ASP A 121 -0.03 13.64 -2.02
CA ASP A 121 0.51 12.37 -1.50
C ASP A 121 2.02 12.45 -1.26
N ASN A 122 2.77 13.10 -2.16
CA ASN A 122 4.21 13.29 -2.02
C ASN A 122 4.55 14.15 -0.80
N SER A 123 3.84 15.26 -0.61
CA SER A 123 4.04 16.16 0.53
C SER A 123 3.76 15.46 1.85
N ARG A 124 2.64 14.78 1.97
CA ARG A 124 2.30 13.98 3.14
C ARG A 124 3.37 12.93 3.44
N LYS A 125 3.86 12.22 2.41
CA LYS A 125 4.91 11.22 2.59
C LYS A 125 6.22 11.85 3.05
N ILE A 126 6.64 12.96 2.44
CA ILE A 126 7.87 13.67 2.82
C ILE A 126 7.79 14.12 4.28
N LEU A 127 6.69 14.74 4.69
CA LEU A 127 6.51 15.24 6.05
C LEU A 127 6.49 14.09 7.07
N PHE A 128 5.66 13.09 6.84
CA PHE A 128 5.52 11.94 7.74
C PHE A 128 6.85 11.16 7.91
N MET A 129 7.61 10.99 6.82
CA MET A 129 8.88 10.25 6.85
C MET A 129 10.02 11.03 7.49
N SER A 130 10.02 12.36 7.42
CA SER A 130 11.14 13.21 7.88
C SER A 130 10.89 13.87 9.24
N GLY A 131 9.70 13.80 9.80
CA GLY A 131 9.38 14.28 11.14
C GLY A 131 10.27 13.64 12.21
N LYS A 132 10.65 14.38 13.28
CA LYS A 132 11.38 13.80 14.41
C LYS A 132 10.54 12.74 15.12
N GLU A 133 9.27 13.07 15.36
CA GLU A 133 8.28 12.19 15.96
C GLU A 133 7.24 11.77 14.93
N ILE A 134 6.49 10.71 15.23
CA ILE A 134 5.42 10.24 14.36
C ILE A 134 4.19 11.12 14.61
N HIS A 135 3.70 11.73 13.54
CA HIS A 135 2.48 12.52 13.58
C HIS A 135 1.25 11.60 13.53
N TRP A 136 0.80 11.12 14.68
CA TRP A 136 -0.30 10.16 14.79
C TRP A 136 -1.67 10.70 14.38
N HIS A 137 -1.85 12.04 14.34
CA HIS A 137 -3.06 12.69 13.84
C HIS A 137 -3.03 12.98 12.33
N ALA A 138 -1.93 12.61 11.64
CA ALA A 138 -1.87 12.70 10.19
C ALA A 138 -2.92 11.79 9.53
N ASN A 139 -3.58 12.30 8.50
CA ASN A 139 -4.64 11.56 7.79
C ASN A 139 -4.13 10.37 6.96
N VAL A 140 -2.80 10.26 6.78
CA VAL A 140 -2.16 9.12 6.11
C VAL A 140 -0.88 8.74 6.85
N TRP A 141 -0.78 7.49 7.26
CA TRP A 141 0.44 6.94 7.85
C TRP A 141 1.17 6.08 6.83
N TYR A 142 2.47 6.28 6.69
CA TYR A 142 3.31 5.50 5.78
C TYR A 142 4.06 4.41 6.56
N MET A 143 3.79 3.16 6.23
CA MET A 143 4.28 1.99 6.98
C MET A 143 5.80 1.82 6.90
N GLU A 144 6.43 2.39 5.90
CA GLU A 144 7.88 2.47 5.74
C GLU A 144 8.60 3.19 6.92
N ARG A 145 7.88 4.07 7.64
CA ARG A 145 8.39 4.80 8.81
C ARG A 145 8.64 3.89 10.01
N PHE A 146 7.95 2.75 10.05
CA PHE A 146 7.97 1.84 11.19
C PHE A 146 8.89 0.66 10.92
N ASN A 147 9.62 0.22 11.94
CA ASN A 147 10.47 -0.94 11.86
C ASN A 147 9.69 -2.18 12.37
N PHE A 148 8.94 -2.81 11.48
CA PHE A 148 8.17 -4.01 11.81
C PHE A 148 9.03 -5.27 11.80
N ALA A 149 8.70 -6.21 12.69
CA ALA A 149 9.23 -7.55 12.62
C ALA A 149 8.89 -8.20 11.26
N PRO A 150 9.83 -8.95 10.64
CA PRO A 150 9.63 -9.55 9.32
C PRO A 150 8.35 -10.39 9.20
N GLU A 151 7.94 -11.03 10.30
CA GLU A 151 6.76 -11.89 10.37
C GLU A 151 5.44 -11.11 10.24
N ARG A 152 5.47 -9.80 10.45
CA ARG A 152 4.32 -8.91 10.28
C ARG A 152 4.17 -8.38 8.86
N VAL A 153 5.20 -8.53 8.03
CA VAL A 153 5.27 -7.94 6.68
C VAL A 153 5.24 -9.03 5.62
N ASN A 154 4.38 -8.87 4.62
CA ASN A 154 4.46 -9.66 3.41
C ASN A 154 5.21 -8.86 2.33
N PRO A 155 6.49 -9.19 2.01
CA PRO A 155 7.28 -8.41 1.06
C PRO A 155 6.71 -8.40 -0.36
N SER A 156 5.95 -9.43 -0.76
CA SER A 156 5.33 -9.51 -2.08
C SER A 156 3.98 -8.78 -2.20
N ASN A 157 3.41 -8.38 -1.05
CA ASN A 157 2.19 -7.56 -0.97
C ASN A 157 2.25 -6.62 0.24
N PRO A 158 3.23 -5.69 0.30
CA PRO A 158 3.41 -4.81 1.44
C PRO A 158 2.26 -3.81 1.54
N VAL A 159 1.89 -3.52 2.77
CA VAL A 159 1.02 -2.39 3.09
C VAL A 159 1.89 -1.14 3.10
N GLN A 160 1.68 -0.24 2.16
CA GLN A 160 2.49 0.98 2.05
C GLN A 160 1.97 2.09 2.96
N ARG A 161 0.64 2.21 3.09
CA ARG A 161 0.01 3.28 3.85
C ARG A 161 -1.31 2.84 4.50
N LEU A 162 -1.69 3.51 5.58
CA LEU A 162 -3.02 3.50 6.19
C LEU A 162 -3.61 4.91 6.01
N SER A 163 -4.85 5.03 5.50
CA SER A 163 -5.50 6.31 5.25
C SER A 163 -6.78 6.45 6.05
N PHE A 164 -7.02 7.66 6.60
CA PHE A 164 -8.11 7.97 7.52
C PHE A 164 -9.02 9.10 7.02
N TYR A 165 -8.62 9.85 6.01
CA TYR A 165 -9.29 11.08 5.55
C TYR A 165 -10.71 10.85 5.01
N GLU A 166 -11.11 9.60 4.74
CA GLU A 166 -12.49 9.30 4.33
C GLU A 166 -13.48 9.37 5.51
N VAL A 167 -13.00 9.23 6.77
CA VAL A 167 -13.78 9.49 7.98
C VAL A 167 -13.77 10.99 8.23
N THR A 168 -14.80 11.69 7.75
CA THR A 168 -14.88 13.15 7.82
C THR A 168 -15.19 13.67 9.23
N ASN A 169 -15.88 12.87 10.05
CA ASN A 169 -16.06 13.19 11.47
C ASN A 169 -14.71 13.09 12.20
N GLU A 170 -14.22 14.24 12.67
CA GLU A 170 -12.89 14.35 13.30
C GLU A 170 -12.79 13.47 14.56
N ARG A 171 -13.81 13.49 15.43
CA ARG A 171 -13.81 12.68 16.66
C ARG A 171 -13.73 11.20 16.36
N ASN A 172 -14.51 10.70 15.44
CA ASN A 172 -14.50 9.29 15.02
C ASN A 172 -13.18 8.91 14.35
N ARG A 173 -12.59 9.82 13.58
CA ARG A 173 -11.28 9.64 12.97
C ARG A 173 -10.19 9.51 14.02
N GLU A 174 -10.19 10.35 15.05
CA GLU A 174 -9.23 10.27 16.17
C GLU A 174 -9.34 8.95 16.92
N LEU A 175 -10.55 8.50 17.25
CA LEU A 175 -10.78 7.20 17.89
C LEU A 175 -10.24 6.04 17.05
N LEU A 176 -10.45 6.10 15.74
CA LEU A 176 -9.92 5.12 14.80
C LEU A 176 -8.38 5.16 14.75
N GLN A 177 -7.79 6.35 14.69
CA GLN A 177 -6.34 6.53 14.72
C GLN A 177 -5.74 5.99 16.02
N GLU A 178 -6.37 6.26 17.16
CA GLU A 178 -5.94 5.74 18.47
C GLU A 178 -5.94 4.19 18.48
N TYR A 179 -6.99 3.57 17.99
CA TYR A 179 -7.07 2.11 17.85
C TYR A 179 -6.01 1.57 16.90
N MET A 180 -5.82 2.18 15.72
CA MET A 180 -4.82 1.75 14.75
C MET A 180 -3.39 1.95 15.27
N LYS A 181 -3.13 3.01 16.05
CA LYS A 181 -1.85 3.23 16.73
C LYS A 181 -1.52 2.07 17.69
N TYR A 182 -2.51 1.59 18.44
CA TYR A 182 -2.35 0.40 19.27
C TYR A 182 -2.02 -0.84 18.44
N GLN A 183 -2.76 -1.10 17.34
CA GLN A 183 -2.53 -2.25 16.46
C GLN A 183 -1.15 -2.22 15.77
N VAL A 184 -0.72 -1.05 15.35
CA VAL A 184 0.59 -0.86 14.69
C VAL A 184 1.74 -1.01 15.69
N GLY A 185 1.62 -0.40 16.88
CA GLY A 185 2.71 -0.28 17.84
C GLY A 185 2.86 -1.49 18.77
N ILE A 186 1.76 -1.99 19.33
CA ILE A 186 1.76 -3.02 20.38
C ILE A 186 1.25 -4.37 19.85
N GLY A 187 0.29 -4.33 18.92
CA GLY A 187 -0.31 -5.54 18.35
C GLY A 187 0.69 -6.40 17.58
N ASP A 188 0.47 -7.72 17.55
CA ASP A 188 1.28 -8.70 16.81
C ASP A 188 0.65 -9.10 15.44
N LEU A 189 -0.37 -8.37 15.03
CA LEU A 189 -1.06 -8.66 13.79
C LEU A 189 -0.20 -8.34 12.55
N ALA A 190 -0.30 -9.18 11.53
CA ALA A 190 0.26 -8.87 10.23
C ALA A 190 -0.35 -7.59 9.65
N LEU A 191 0.46 -6.75 9.01
CA LEU A 191 0.03 -5.46 8.46
C LEU A 191 -1.14 -5.58 7.48
N GLY A 192 -1.22 -6.68 6.71
CA GLY A 192 -2.36 -6.96 5.86
C GLY A 192 -3.68 -7.11 6.63
N ASN A 193 -3.64 -7.69 7.83
CA ASN A 193 -4.82 -7.80 8.70
C ASN A 193 -5.20 -6.44 9.30
N ILE A 194 -4.20 -5.65 9.76
CA ILE A 194 -4.43 -4.28 10.26
C ILE A 194 -5.09 -3.42 9.18
N ARG A 195 -4.61 -3.48 7.92
CA ARG A 195 -5.21 -2.78 6.80
C ARG A 195 -6.67 -3.21 6.56
N ASN A 196 -6.97 -4.51 6.65
CA ASN A 196 -8.33 -5.00 6.47
C ASN A 196 -9.24 -4.53 7.61
N GLN A 197 -8.78 -4.58 8.87
CA GLN A 197 -9.51 -4.01 10.01
C GLN A 197 -9.81 -2.53 9.80
N LEU A 198 -8.80 -1.74 9.41
CA LEU A 198 -8.98 -0.34 9.08
C LEU A 198 -10.06 -0.13 7.99
N CYS A 199 -10.03 -0.93 6.92
CA CYS A 199 -11.01 -0.80 5.84
C CYS A 199 -12.45 -1.07 6.34
N TYR A 200 -12.64 -2.09 7.17
CA TYR A 200 -13.96 -2.45 7.68
C TYR A 200 -14.50 -1.45 8.69
N ILE A 201 -13.66 -1.07 9.65
CA ILE A 201 -14.05 -0.06 10.66
C ILE A 201 -14.27 1.30 10.00
N LYS A 202 -13.43 1.67 9.04
CA LYS A 202 -13.60 2.90 8.28
C LYS A 202 -14.93 2.94 7.52
N LYS A 203 -15.32 1.85 6.83
CA LYS A 203 -16.62 1.74 6.16
C LYS A 203 -17.77 1.95 7.14
N PHE A 204 -17.70 1.35 8.33
CA PHE A 204 -18.66 1.53 9.40
C PHE A 204 -18.73 2.98 9.87
N LEU A 205 -17.60 3.62 10.17
CA LEU A 205 -17.55 5.00 10.64
C LEU A 205 -18.01 6.01 9.58
N VAL A 206 -17.73 5.75 8.30
CA VAL A 206 -18.21 6.58 7.17
C VAL A 206 -19.73 6.52 7.06
N TYR A 207 -20.33 5.35 7.27
CA TYR A 207 -21.78 5.21 7.29
C TYR A 207 -22.41 6.07 8.40
N PHE A 208 -21.76 6.17 9.54
CA PHE A 208 -22.21 6.97 10.69
C PHE A 208 -21.53 8.34 10.82
N ASN A 209 -21.05 8.94 9.72
CA ASN A 209 -20.38 10.25 9.74
C ASN A 209 -21.26 11.41 10.27
N THR A 210 -22.59 11.23 10.26
CA THR A 210 -23.55 12.22 10.77
C THR A 210 -23.72 12.20 12.28
N LEU A 211 -23.30 11.14 12.97
CA LEU A 211 -23.30 11.09 14.44
C LEU A 211 -22.18 11.99 14.98
N GLU A 212 -22.45 12.70 16.07
CA GLU A 212 -21.44 13.52 16.74
C GLU A 212 -20.26 12.66 17.22
N SER A 213 -20.56 11.49 17.79
CA SER A 213 -19.55 10.50 18.13
C SER A 213 -20.10 9.08 17.97
N ILE A 214 -19.27 8.17 17.47
CA ILE A 214 -19.60 6.74 17.38
C ILE A 214 -19.80 6.11 18.78
N CYS A 215 -19.32 6.77 19.81
CA CYS A 215 -19.51 6.33 21.20
C CYS A 215 -20.98 6.46 21.66
N GLU A 216 -21.80 7.22 20.96
CA GLU A 216 -23.22 7.46 21.25
C GLU A 216 -24.17 6.58 20.42
N ILE A 217 -23.61 5.71 19.57
CA ILE A 217 -24.40 4.81 18.73
C ILE A 217 -25.30 3.88 19.58
N THR A 218 -26.51 3.62 19.10
CA THR A 218 -27.46 2.72 19.75
C THR A 218 -27.34 1.29 19.20
N GLU A 219 -27.90 0.33 19.94
CA GLU A 219 -27.94 -1.07 19.51
C GLU A 219 -28.78 -1.22 18.23
N GLU A 220 -29.88 -0.46 18.11
CA GLU A 220 -30.77 -0.49 16.94
C GLU A 220 -30.03 -0.01 15.67
N GLN A 221 -29.24 1.05 15.78
CA GLN A 221 -28.42 1.57 14.67
C GLN A 221 -27.37 0.56 14.21
N ILE A 222 -26.74 -0.14 15.16
CA ILE A 222 -25.78 -1.22 14.84
C ILE A 222 -26.48 -2.37 14.13
N ALA A 223 -27.65 -2.80 14.66
CA ALA A 223 -28.44 -3.88 14.07
C ALA A 223 -28.86 -3.55 12.63
N GLU A 224 -29.29 -2.32 12.38
CA GLU A 224 -29.63 -1.83 11.04
C GLU A 224 -28.41 -1.89 10.10
N TYR A 225 -27.27 -1.40 10.52
CA TYR A 225 -26.06 -1.47 9.72
C TYR A 225 -25.63 -2.90 9.39
N PHE A 226 -25.69 -3.82 10.37
CA PHE A 226 -25.35 -5.20 10.13
C PHE A 226 -26.34 -5.92 9.22
N LYS A 227 -27.62 -5.54 9.27
CA LYS A 227 -28.62 -6.03 8.32
C LYS A 227 -28.28 -5.59 6.90
N LEU A 228 -27.97 -4.30 6.68
CA LEU A 228 -27.52 -3.81 5.38
C LEU A 228 -26.24 -4.51 4.88
N LEU A 229 -25.29 -4.76 5.79
CA LEU A 229 -24.06 -5.48 5.46
C LEU A 229 -24.34 -6.94 5.02
N GLN A 230 -25.34 -7.59 5.59
CA GLN A 230 -25.75 -8.96 5.24
C GLN A 230 -26.48 -9.02 3.90
N GLU A 231 -27.09 -7.93 3.47
CA GLU A 231 -27.78 -7.81 2.17
C GLU A 231 -26.78 -7.53 1.00
N GLU A 232 -25.52 -7.21 1.30
CA GLU A 232 -24.48 -7.04 0.28
C GLU A 232 -24.13 -8.40 -0.38
N GLU A 233 -23.83 -8.37 -1.69
CA GLU A 233 -23.39 -9.55 -2.45
C GLU A 233 -21.94 -9.96 -2.12
N ILE A 234 -21.65 -10.17 -0.85
CA ILE A 234 -20.34 -10.61 -0.34
C ILE A 234 -20.46 -11.92 0.43
N LYS A 235 -19.36 -12.66 0.53
CA LYS A 235 -19.34 -13.95 1.22
C LYS A 235 -19.61 -13.80 2.71
N ALA A 236 -20.36 -14.74 3.29
CA ALA A 236 -20.67 -14.80 4.72
C ALA A 236 -19.42 -14.69 5.61
N GLU A 237 -18.28 -15.33 5.24
CA GLU A 237 -17.04 -15.19 5.99
C GLU A 237 -16.52 -13.76 6.01
N THR A 238 -16.74 -12.99 4.94
CA THR A 238 -16.33 -11.59 4.87
C THR A 238 -17.23 -10.71 5.72
N VAL A 239 -18.56 -10.95 5.70
CA VAL A 239 -19.52 -10.28 6.58
C VAL A 239 -19.16 -10.52 8.05
N ASN A 240 -19.01 -11.79 8.43
CA ASN A 240 -18.66 -12.18 9.81
C ASN A 240 -17.35 -11.51 10.27
N ARG A 241 -16.34 -11.47 9.40
CA ARG A 241 -15.08 -10.82 9.71
C ARG A 241 -15.25 -9.32 9.95
N GLN A 242 -16.06 -8.63 9.16
CA GLN A 242 -16.35 -7.21 9.37
C GLN A 242 -17.02 -6.98 10.72
N ILE A 243 -18.03 -7.78 11.07
CA ILE A 243 -18.74 -7.72 12.35
C ILE A 243 -17.75 -7.91 13.52
N PHE A 244 -16.89 -8.92 13.47
CA PHE A 244 -15.89 -9.16 14.52
C PHE A 244 -14.83 -8.05 14.61
N ASP A 245 -14.40 -7.47 13.48
CA ASP A 245 -13.40 -6.39 13.49
C ASP A 245 -14.00 -5.09 14.06
N ILE A 246 -15.28 -4.79 13.76
CA ILE A 246 -16.02 -3.68 14.40
C ILE A 246 -16.19 -3.95 15.88
N HIS A 247 -16.56 -5.17 16.30
CA HIS A 247 -16.69 -5.51 17.72
C HIS A 247 -15.35 -5.31 18.48
N ARG A 248 -14.21 -5.73 17.90
CA ARG A 248 -12.89 -5.51 18.49
C ARG A 248 -12.58 -4.03 18.70
N PHE A 249 -13.03 -3.18 17.78
CA PHE A 249 -12.91 -1.72 17.94
C PHE A 249 -13.72 -1.24 19.15
N PHE A 250 -14.96 -1.70 19.33
CA PHE A 250 -15.77 -1.37 20.51
C PHE A 250 -15.17 -1.93 21.81
N VAL A 251 -14.59 -3.13 21.79
CA VAL A 251 -13.84 -3.68 22.92
C VAL A 251 -12.68 -2.75 23.32
N TYR A 252 -11.95 -2.23 22.33
CA TYR A 252 -10.88 -1.27 22.57
C TYR A 252 -11.41 0.04 23.15
N LEU A 253 -12.48 0.61 22.59
CA LEU A 253 -13.11 1.84 23.10
C LEU A 253 -13.57 1.68 24.55
N ASN A 254 -14.13 0.53 24.90
CA ASN A 254 -14.53 0.22 26.26
C ASN A 254 -13.30 0.10 27.20
N ALA A 255 -12.28 -0.62 26.80
CA ALA A 255 -11.04 -0.76 27.57
C ALA A 255 -10.32 0.57 27.80
N LYS A 256 -10.48 1.55 26.89
CA LYS A 256 -9.95 2.92 27.02
C LYS A 256 -10.88 3.87 27.78
N GLY A 257 -12.09 3.43 28.13
CA GLY A 257 -13.07 4.24 28.85
C GLY A 257 -13.83 5.24 27.98
N HIS A 258 -13.73 5.15 26.64
CA HIS A 258 -14.51 5.99 25.73
C HIS A 258 -15.99 5.63 25.75
N ILE A 259 -16.33 4.37 26.01
CA ILE A 259 -17.70 3.87 26.22
C ILE A 259 -17.78 3.09 27.54
N LYS A 260 -18.94 3.13 28.17
CA LYS A 260 -19.16 2.46 29.48
C LYS A 260 -19.34 0.95 29.34
N ARG A 261 -19.96 0.50 28.24
CA ARG A 261 -20.24 -0.92 27.98
C ARG A 261 -20.25 -1.18 26.47
N ILE A 262 -19.98 -2.42 26.10
CA ILE A 262 -20.19 -2.91 24.73
C ILE A 262 -21.68 -3.21 24.59
N ILE A 263 -22.32 -2.65 23.56
CA ILE A 263 -23.79 -2.66 23.41
C ILE A 263 -24.30 -3.78 22.53
N PHE A 264 -23.42 -4.61 21.93
CA PHE A 264 -23.81 -5.72 21.09
C PHE A 264 -22.87 -6.92 21.22
N ASP A 265 -23.41 -8.12 21.01
CA ASP A 265 -22.64 -9.35 20.87
C ASP A 265 -22.60 -9.75 19.39
N PRO A 266 -21.43 -9.92 18.78
CA PRO A 266 -21.30 -10.28 17.36
C PRO A 266 -21.99 -11.60 17.01
N ASN A 267 -22.12 -12.54 17.96
CA ASN A 267 -22.72 -13.84 17.73
C ASN A 267 -24.19 -13.78 17.29
N TYR A 268 -24.92 -12.71 17.60
CA TYR A 268 -26.30 -12.53 17.15
C TYR A 268 -26.41 -12.07 15.69
N TYR A 269 -25.31 -11.60 15.10
CA TYR A 269 -25.32 -10.98 13.76
C TYR A 269 -24.56 -11.78 12.72
N ILE A 270 -23.76 -12.78 13.11
CA ILE A 270 -22.98 -13.57 12.17
C ILE A 270 -23.86 -14.50 11.33
N GLN A 271 -23.48 -14.66 10.08
CA GLN A 271 -24.12 -15.59 9.14
C GLN A 271 -23.50 -16.98 9.24
N LYS A 272 -24.31 -18.03 9.05
CA LYS A 272 -23.82 -19.39 8.94
C LYS A 272 -22.97 -19.54 7.66
N VAL A 273 -21.74 -20.00 7.85
CA VAL A 273 -20.83 -20.30 6.75
C VAL A 273 -21.03 -21.73 6.31
N PHE A 274 -21.45 -21.92 5.07
CA PHE A 274 -21.53 -23.23 4.46
C PHE A 274 -20.23 -23.52 3.71
N PRO A 275 -19.49 -24.59 4.05
CA PRO A 275 -18.30 -24.97 3.29
C PRO A 275 -18.74 -25.37 1.87
N TYR A 276 -18.35 -24.55 0.92
CA TYR A 276 -18.60 -24.84 -0.49
C TYR A 276 -17.35 -25.48 -1.10
N HIS A 277 -17.43 -26.78 -1.36
CA HIS A 277 -16.37 -27.49 -2.06
C HIS A 277 -16.49 -27.22 -3.56
N HIS A 278 -15.67 -26.32 -4.05
CA HIS A 278 -15.39 -26.25 -5.48
C HIS A 278 -14.25 -27.22 -5.81
N ASP A 279 -14.42 -28.02 -6.83
CA ASP A 279 -13.28 -28.59 -7.50
C ASP A 279 -12.47 -27.43 -8.11
N ARG A 280 -11.28 -27.23 -7.58
CA ARG A 280 -10.35 -26.18 -8.00
C ARG A 280 -9.19 -26.76 -8.79
N SER A 281 -9.32 -28.01 -9.26
CA SER A 281 -8.29 -28.61 -10.09
C SER A 281 -8.26 -27.91 -11.45
N VAL A 282 -7.05 -27.60 -11.91
CA VAL A 282 -6.82 -27.09 -13.26
C VAL A 282 -6.79 -28.30 -14.20
N GLN A 283 -7.55 -28.24 -15.28
CA GLN A 283 -7.59 -29.33 -16.24
C GLN A 283 -6.23 -29.47 -16.97
N GLU A 284 -5.91 -30.69 -17.38
CA GLU A 284 -4.61 -31.00 -17.99
C GLU A 284 -4.37 -30.23 -19.28
N ASP A 285 -5.35 -30.10 -20.13
CA ASP A 285 -5.32 -29.34 -21.36
C ASP A 285 -4.99 -27.85 -21.13
N GLU A 286 -5.57 -27.24 -20.08
CA GLU A 286 -5.32 -25.85 -19.72
C GLU A 286 -3.84 -25.61 -19.33
N TYR A 287 -3.30 -26.40 -18.39
CA TYR A 287 -1.92 -26.16 -17.98
C TYR A 287 -0.92 -26.58 -19.06
N MET A 288 -1.23 -27.57 -19.89
CA MET A 288 -0.41 -27.94 -21.05
C MET A 288 -0.38 -26.84 -22.10
N GLU A 289 -1.52 -26.21 -22.38
CA GLU A 289 -1.58 -25.05 -23.28
C GLU A 289 -0.72 -23.89 -22.75
N ILE A 290 -0.79 -23.61 -21.45
CA ILE A 290 0.05 -22.59 -20.83
C ILE A 290 1.54 -22.95 -21.01
N LEU A 291 1.95 -24.19 -20.68
CA LEU A 291 3.34 -24.62 -20.77
C LEU A 291 3.91 -24.50 -22.20
N GLN A 292 3.12 -24.87 -23.23
CA GLN A 292 3.52 -24.76 -24.64
C GLN A 292 3.75 -23.30 -25.06
N LYS A 293 2.90 -22.38 -24.58
CA LYS A 293 2.95 -20.94 -24.91
C LYS A 293 3.82 -20.14 -23.97
N LEU A 294 4.31 -20.73 -22.88
CA LEU A 294 5.07 -20.06 -21.83
C LEU A 294 6.37 -19.39 -22.35
N LYS A 295 6.96 -19.95 -23.43
CA LYS A 295 8.15 -19.38 -24.09
C LYS A 295 7.95 -17.92 -24.58
N PHE A 296 6.72 -17.50 -24.83
CA PHE A 296 6.38 -16.14 -25.27
C PHE A 296 6.18 -15.14 -24.11
N PHE A 297 6.11 -15.64 -22.87
CA PHE A 297 5.91 -14.80 -21.70
C PHE A 297 7.24 -14.17 -21.25
N PRO A 298 7.22 -13.02 -20.55
CA PRO A 298 8.41 -12.46 -19.91
C PRO A 298 9.11 -13.47 -18.99
N GLU A 299 10.44 -13.50 -19.01
CA GLU A 299 11.25 -14.50 -18.28
C GLU A 299 10.85 -14.66 -16.81
N VAL A 300 10.68 -13.55 -16.09
CA VAL A 300 10.27 -13.58 -14.68
C VAL A 300 8.91 -14.24 -14.48
N GLN A 301 7.94 -13.94 -15.36
CA GLN A 301 6.61 -14.54 -15.27
C GLN A 301 6.62 -16.04 -15.57
N ARG A 302 7.45 -16.47 -16.54
CA ARG A 302 7.65 -17.88 -16.84
C ARG A 302 8.18 -18.63 -15.62
N LEU A 303 9.22 -18.10 -15.00
CA LEU A 303 9.88 -18.75 -13.88
C LEU A 303 9.02 -18.77 -12.62
N ILE A 304 8.27 -17.71 -12.35
CA ILE A 304 7.28 -17.70 -11.26
C ILE A 304 6.22 -18.76 -11.51
N PHE A 305 5.68 -18.86 -12.73
CA PHE A 305 4.66 -19.87 -13.06
C PHE A 305 5.23 -21.30 -12.95
N LEU A 306 6.42 -21.58 -13.47
CA LEU A 306 7.06 -22.89 -13.33
C LEU A 306 7.25 -23.31 -11.87
N ASN A 307 7.63 -22.37 -11.01
CA ASN A 307 7.73 -22.65 -9.58
C ASN A 307 6.36 -22.94 -8.94
N LEU A 308 5.31 -22.17 -9.29
CA LEU A 308 3.95 -22.44 -8.82
C LEU A 308 3.47 -23.83 -9.24
N TRP A 309 3.64 -24.15 -10.52
CA TRP A 309 3.17 -25.39 -11.11
C TRP A 309 3.93 -26.61 -10.57
N ALA A 310 5.24 -26.53 -10.45
CA ALA A 310 6.08 -27.66 -10.04
C ALA A 310 6.13 -27.90 -8.53
N THR A 311 5.83 -26.90 -7.69
CA THR A 311 6.01 -27.01 -6.23
C THR A 311 4.72 -26.85 -5.42
N GLY A 312 3.65 -26.37 -6.04
CA GLY A 312 2.39 -26.04 -5.34
C GLY A 312 2.54 -24.97 -4.27
N LEU A 313 3.58 -24.13 -4.32
CA LEU A 313 3.78 -23.03 -3.40
C LEU A 313 2.71 -21.95 -3.56
N ARG A 314 2.45 -21.16 -2.51
CA ARG A 314 1.63 -19.95 -2.65
C ARG A 314 2.37 -18.92 -3.48
N ILE A 315 1.64 -18.14 -4.25
CA ILE A 315 2.25 -17.06 -5.08
C ILE A 315 3.12 -16.10 -4.24
N SER A 316 2.70 -15.78 -3.02
CA SER A 316 3.49 -14.93 -2.12
C SER A 316 4.82 -15.59 -1.70
N GLU A 317 4.82 -16.93 -1.52
CA GLU A 317 6.02 -17.70 -1.19
C GLU A 317 7.00 -17.69 -2.36
N VAL A 318 6.50 -17.93 -3.60
CA VAL A 318 7.33 -17.88 -4.81
C VAL A 318 7.90 -16.48 -5.04
N CYS A 319 7.09 -15.44 -4.91
CA CYS A 319 7.54 -14.06 -5.11
C CYS A 319 8.57 -13.58 -4.06
N THR A 320 8.67 -14.26 -2.91
CA THR A 320 9.62 -13.92 -1.84
C THR A 320 10.82 -14.85 -1.75
N LEU A 321 10.97 -15.81 -2.69
CA LEU A 321 12.15 -16.66 -2.76
C LEU A 321 13.44 -15.84 -2.83
N LYS A 322 14.48 -16.38 -2.21
CA LYS A 322 15.82 -15.80 -2.21
C LYS A 322 16.74 -16.54 -3.19
N GLY A 323 17.81 -15.91 -3.63
CA GLY A 323 18.79 -16.52 -4.53
C GLY A 323 19.43 -17.79 -3.97
N GLY A 324 19.52 -17.92 -2.64
CA GLY A 324 20.02 -19.12 -1.95
C GLY A 324 18.98 -20.21 -1.71
N ALA A 325 17.75 -20.08 -2.22
CA ALA A 325 16.67 -21.02 -1.93
C ALA A 325 16.87 -22.41 -2.53
N TYR A 326 17.60 -22.53 -3.64
CA TYR A 326 17.78 -23.79 -4.39
C TYR A 326 19.12 -24.43 -4.05
N TYR A 327 19.11 -25.68 -3.62
CA TYR A 327 20.33 -26.42 -3.34
C TYR A 327 20.21 -27.89 -3.76
N TRP A 328 21.34 -28.54 -3.86
CA TRP A 328 21.54 -29.96 -4.20
C TRP A 328 22.27 -30.63 -3.04
N ASP A 329 21.73 -31.74 -2.52
CA ASP A 329 22.33 -32.46 -1.39
C ASP A 329 23.31 -33.56 -1.80
N GLY A 330 23.46 -33.83 -3.09
CA GLY A 330 24.26 -34.88 -3.67
C GLY A 330 23.41 -35.93 -4.40
N GLU A 331 22.17 -36.08 -4.05
CA GLU A 331 21.21 -37.02 -4.64
C GLU A 331 20.00 -36.28 -5.20
N ASP A 332 19.38 -35.39 -4.41
CA ASP A 332 18.14 -34.70 -4.72
C ASP A 332 18.30 -33.19 -4.77
N ALA A 333 17.43 -32.57 -5.55
CA ALA A 333 17.27 -31.10 -5.61
C ALA A 333 16.16 -30.62 -4.68
N TRP A 334 16.42 -29.54 -3.98
CA TRP A 334 15.54 -29.00 -2.95
C TRP A 334 15.33 -27.50 -3.10
N ILE A 335 14.15 -27.04 -2.65
CA ILE A 335 13.86 -25.62 -2.45
C ILE A 335 13.54 -25.35 -0.99
N LYS A 336 14.24 -24.38 -0.38
CA LYS A 336 13.97 -23.88 0.96
C LYS A 336 13.09 -22.65 0.89
N VAL A 337 11.93 -22.69 1.54
CA VAL A 337 10.91 -21.66 1.47
C VAL A 337 10.48 -21.21 2.85
N TYR A 338 10.46 -19.90 3.09
CA TYR A 338 9.81 -19.34 4.26
C TYR A 338 8.32 -19.15 4.01
N GLN A 339 7.49 -19.83 4.78
CA GLN A 339 6.04 -19.76 4.70
C GLN A 339 5.51 -18.57 5.50
N ILE A 340 5.26 -17.44 4.84
CA ILE A 340 4.83 -16.18 5.49
C ILE A 340 3.60 -16.37 6.39
N LYS A 341 2.62 -17.17 5.93
CA LYS A 341 1.38 -17.41 6.68
C LYS A 341 1.60 -18.27 7.93
N MET A 342 2.51 -19.25 7.86
CA MET A 342 2.77 -20.22 8.93
C MET A 342 3.95 -19.80 9.83
N LYS A 343 4.68 -18.76 9.42
CA LYS A 343 5.89 -18.25 10.12
C LYS A 343 6.97 -19.33 10.31
N THR A 344 7.08 -20.28 9.37
CA THR A 344 8.01 -21.42 9.43
C THR A 344 8.77 -21.60 8.12
N GLU A 345 9.95 -22.22 8.18
CA GLU A 345 10.67 -22.68 7.00
C GLU A 345 10.17 -24.06 6.57
N LYS A 346 10.12 -24.31 5.28
CA LYS A 346 9.79 -25.60 4.68
C LYS A 346 10.79 -25.94 3.59
N MET A 347 11.15 -27.23 3.54
CA MET A 347 11.95 -27.84 2.49
C MET A 347 11.04 -28.65 1.59
N ILE A 348 11.18 -28.50 0.28
CA ILE A 348 10.36 -29.19 -0.71
C ILE A 348 11.31 -29.82 -1.74
N PRO A 349 11.21 -31.13 -2.04
CA PRO A 349 11.95 -31.72 -3.13
C PRO A 349 11.43 -31.17 -4.48
N ILE A 350 12.33 -30.93 -5.41
CA ILE A 350 12.01 -30.42 -6.74
C ILE A 350 12.70 -31.25 -7.82
N SER A 351 12.18 -31.18 -9.04
CA SER A 351 12.84 -31.83 -10.16
C SER A 351 14.21 -31.19 -10.45
N LEU A 352 15.18 -32.03 -10.86
CA LEU A 352 16.49 -31.55 -11.28
C LEU A 352 16.40 -30.51 -12.41
N VAL A 353 15.44 -30.66 -13.29
CA VAL A 353 15.19 -29.69 -14.39
C VAL A 353 14.85 -28.32 -13.85
N LEU A 354 13.92 -28.20 -12.90
CA LEU A 354 13.59 -26.93 -12.27
C LEU A 354 14.81 -26.33 -11.57
N TYR A 355 15.56 -27.16 -10.81
CA TYR A 355 16.78 -26.73 -10.15
C TYR A 355 17.78 -26.12 -11.14
N GLN A 356 18.06 -26.82 -12.26
CA GLN A 356 19.01 -26.35 -13.28
C GLN A 356 18.55 -25.03 -13.92
N ILE A 357 17.28 -24.93 -14.29
CA ILE A 357 16.70 -23.70 -14.85
C ILE A 357 16.91 -22.52 -13.88
N MET A 358 16.62 -22.74 -12.60
CA MET A 358 16.76 -21.67 -11.61
C MET A 358 18.20 -21.30 -11.31
N LYS A 359 19.13 -22.27 -11.31
CA LYS A 359 20.57 -22.00 -11.18
C LYS A 359 21.12 -21.21 -12.36
N ILE A 360 20.66 -21.49 -13.58
CA ILE A 360 21.02 -20.71 -14.78
C ILE A 360 20.53 -19.27 -14.65
N TYR A 361 19.27 -19.08 -14.23
CA TYR A 361 18.70 -17.74 -14.00
C TYR A 361 19.48 -16.96 -12.94
N ILE A 362 19.75 -17.57 -11.79
CA ILE A 362 20.52 -16.96 -10.68
C ILE A 362 21.91 -16.52 -11.17
N LYS A 363 22.60 -17.38 -11.91
CA LYS A 363 23.93 -17.07 -12.47
C LYS A 363 23.86 -15.96 -13.52
N LYS A 364 22.91 -16.03 -14.44
CA LYS A 364 22.69 -15.02 -15.51
C LYS A 364 22.48 -13.62 -14.98
N HIS A 365 21.69 -13.50 -13.90
CA HIS A 365 21.33 -12.21 -13.31
C HIS A 365 22.17 -11.81 -12.09
N HIS A 366 23.25 -12.57 -11.78
CA HIS A 366 24.16 -12.30 -10.65
C HIS A 366 23.44 -12.12 -9.31
N ILE A 367 22.41 -12.95 -9.04
CA ILE A 367 21.56 -12.84 -7.85
C ILE A 367 22.30 -13.39 -6.65
N LYS A 368 22.48 -12.56 -5.61
CA LYS A 368 23.12 -12.97 -4.36
C LYS A 368 22.19 -13.90 -3.56
N PRO A 369 22.74 -14.80 -2.70
CA PRO A 369 21.91 -15.69 -1.88
C PRO A 369 20.86 -15.00 -1.02
N THR A 370 21.15 -13.80 -0.52
CA THR A 370 20.26 -12.99 0.34
C THR A 370 19.26 -12.13 -0.42
N ASP A 371 19.48 -11.91 -1.72
CA ASP A 371 18.61 -11.10 -2.56
C ASP A 371 17.31 -11.83 -2.87
N PHE A 372 16.23 -11.07 -3.13
CA PHE A 372 15.03 -11.65 -3.73
C PHE A 372 15.36 -12.19 -5.12
N LEU A 373 14.88 -13.41 -5.39
CA LEU A 373 15.08 -14.08 -6.66
C LEU A 373 14.39 -13.31 -7.80
N PHE A 374 13.16 -12.88 -7.56
CA PHE A 374 12.37 -12.06 -8.46
C PHE A 374 12.21 -10.68 -7.84
N LYS A 375 12.78 -9.66 -8.50
CA LYS A 375 12.78 -8.28 -8.00
C LYS A 375 11.70 -7.44 -8.68
N SER A 376 11.05 -6.59 -7.90
CA SER A 376 10.23 -5.49 -8.39
C SER A 376 11.12 -4.32 -8.86
N LYS A 377 10.53 -3.31 -9.49
CA LYS A 377 11.27 -2.14 -9.99
C LYS A 377 11.99 -1.35 -8.88
N ASP A 378 11.46 -1.38 -7.66
CA ASP A 378 12.02 -0.76 -6.46
C ASP A 378 13.05 -1.64 -5.72
N GLY A 379 13.45 -2.78 -6.30
CA GLY A 379 14.43 -3.69 -5.74
C GLY A 379 13.90 -4.66 -4.68
N GLY A 380 12.67 -4.49 -4.22
CA GLY A 380 11.99 -5.40 -3.30
C GLY A 380 11.53 -6.71 -3.96
N ALA A 381 10.79 -7.54 -3.21
CA ALA A 381 10.19 -8.76 -3.74
C ALA A 381 9.19 -8.46 -4.88
N TYR A 382 9.10 -9.36 -5.84
CA TYR A 382 8.14 -9.23 -6.94
C TYR A 382 6.71 -9.19 -6.39
N ARG A 383 5.89 -8.28 -6.91
CA ARG A 383 4.53 -8.06 -6.39
C ARG A 383 3.57 -9.13 -6.91
N THR A 384 2.87 -9.80 -6.01
CA THR A 384 1.87 -10.83 -6.38
C THR A 384 0.80 -10.29 -7.33
N GLY A 385 0.30 -9.08 -7.07
CA GLY A 385 -0.68 -8.43 -7.95
C GLY A 385 -0.13 -8.11 -9.35
N THR A 386 1.15 -7.73 -9.45
CA THR A 386 1.81 -7.49 -10.74
C THR A 386 1.93 -8.79 -11.54
N PHE A 387 2.30 -9.90 -10.87
CA PHE A 387 2.35 -11.21 -11.51
C PHE A 387 0.97 -11.61 -12.05
N VAL A 388 -0.05 -11.65 -11.20
CA VAL A 388 -1.39 -12.09 -11.59
C VAL A 388 -1.95 -11.25 -12.75
N LYS A 389 -1.84 -9.92 -12.66
CA LYS A 389 -2.30 -9.01 -13.71
C LYS A 389 -1.55 -9.22 -15.03
N GLY A 390 -0.22 -9.30 -14.97
CA GLY A 390 0.62 -9.49 -16.16
C GLY A 390 0.43 -10.87 -16.79
N PHE A 391 0.30 -11.93 -15.96
CA PHE A 391 0.09 -13.28 -16.45
C PHE A 391 -1.27 -13.43 -17.15
N LYS A 392 -2.35 -12.92 -16.55
CA LYS A 392 -3.68 -12.85 -17.19
C LYS A 392 -3.66 -12.11 -18.54
N ALA A 393 -2.97 -10.99 -18.59
CA ALA A 393 -2.85 -10.22 -19.83
C ALA A 393 -2.12 -11.02 -20.93
N ASN A 394 -1.09 -11.78 -20.57
CA ASN A 394 -0.39 -12.64 -21.53
C ASN A 394 -1.23 -13.86 -21.95
N CYS A 395 -1.97 -14.50 -21.02
CA CYS A 395 -2.91 -15.55 -21.39
C CYS A 395 -3.92 -15.05 -22.44
N LYS A 396 -4.52 -13.88 -22.19
CA LYS A 396 -5.43 -13.25 -23.14
C LYS A 396 -4.76 -12.93 -24.48
N LYS A 397 -3.54 -12.37 -24.43
CA LYS A 397 -2.77 -11.98 -25.64
C LYS A 397 -2.46 -13.17 -26.54
N TYR A 398 -2.17 -14.33 -25.96
CA TYR A 398 -1.81 -15.53 -26.68
C TYR A 398 -2.95 -16.54 -26.85
N GLY A 399 -4.20 -16.12 -26.56
CA GLY A 399 -5.40 -16.92 -26.78
C GLY A 399 -5.42 -18.22 -25.98
N ILE A 400 -4.90 -18.20 -24.73
CA ILE A 400 -4.92 -19.36 -23.85
C ILE A 400 -6.31 -19.44 -23.20
N HIS A 401 -6.97 -20.57 -23.36
CA HIS A 401 -8.23 -20.84 -22.70
C HIS A 401 -8.01 -21.14 -21.23
N ILE A 402 -8.74 -20.45 -20.34
CA ILE A 402 -8.70 -20.66 -18.89
C ILE A 402 -10.10 -21.04 -18.43
N SER A 403 -10.25 -22.25 -17.90
CA SER A 403 -11.50 -22.72 -17.32
C SER A 403 -11.91 -21.83 -16.13
N GLY A 404 -13.18 -21.42 -16.10
CA GLY A 404 -13.70 -20.53 -15.06
C GLY A 404 -13.33 -19.06 -15.22
N GLU A 405 -13.06 -18.60 -16.46
CA GLU A 405 -12.87 -17.20 -16.89
C GLU A 405 -11.64 -16.46 -16.34
N THR A 406 -11.02 -16.92 -15.26
CA THR A 406 -9.91 -16.19 -14.63
C THR A 406 -8.83 -17.09 -14.07
N PHE A 407 -7.58 -16.91 -14.56
CA PHE A 407 -6.39 -17.50 -13.96
C PHE A 407 -6.30 -17.21 -12.44
N LYS A 408 -6.23 -18.28 -11.64
CA LYS A 408 -6.10 -18.23 -10.19
C LYS A 408 -4.90 -19.06 -9.75
N THR A 409 -3.90 -18.45 -9.16
CA THR A 409 -2.68 -19.12 -8.71
C THR A 409 -2.92 -20.21 -7.67
N HIS A 410 -4.03 -20.14 -6.93
CA HIS A 410 -4.37 -21.09 -5.88
C HIS A 410 -4.86 -22.44 -6.44
N ASP A 411 -5.47 -22.41 -7.62
CA ASP A 411 -6.00 -23.61 -8.27
C ASP A 411 -4.87 -24.56 -8.68
N TYR A 412 -3.73 -24.04 -9.15
CA TYR A 412 -2.54 -24.85 -9.46
C TYR A 412 -1.96 -25.55 -8.24
N ARG A 413 -2.04 -24.93 -7.05
CA ARG A 413 -1.66 -25.56 -5.79
C ARG A 413 -2.59 -26.72 -5.43
N HIS A 414 -3.90 -26.56 -5.64
CA HIS A 414 -4.88 -27.63 -5.41
C HIS A 414 -4.65 -28.78 -6.38
N THR A 415 -4.44 -28.50 -7.66
CA THR A 415 -4.15 -29.53 -8.68
C THR A 415 -2.97 -30.40 -8.29
N LEU A 416 -1.85 -29.78 -7.93
CA LEU A 416 -0.67 -30.53 -7.51
C LEU A 416 -0.95 -31.36 -6.25
N ALA A 417 -1.65 -30.82 -5.25
CA ALA A 417 -1.99 -31.57 -4.05
C ALA A 417 -2.88 -32.78 -4.37
N SER A 418 -3.85 -32.62 -5.29
CA SER A 418 -4.74 -33.70 -5.70
C SER A 418 -4.04 -34.78 -6.54
N SER A 419 -2.94 -34.45 -7.24
CA SER A 419 -2.18 -35.44 -8.03
C SER A 419 -1.32 -36.38 -7.19
N PHE A 420 -1.17 -36.10 -5.88
CA PHE A 420 -0.46 -36.99 -4.93
C PHE A 420 -1.39 -37.90 -4.14
N TYR A 421 -2.69 -37.79 -4.31
CA TYR A 421 -3.72 -38.69 -3.75
C TYR A 421 -4.37 -39.53 -4.86
#